data_07153fca01f7f35c3aa8d83c9ef234a7
#
_entry.id   07153fca01f7f35c3aa8d83c9ef234a7
#
_cell.length_a   1.000
_cell.length_b   1.000
_cell.length_c   1.000
_cell.angle_alpha   90.00
_cell.angle_beta   90.00
_cell.angle_gamma   90.00
#
_symmetry.space_group_name_H-M   'P 1'
#
loop_
_entity.id
_entity.type
_entity.pdbx_description
1 polymer ?
#
loop_
_entity_poly.entity_id
_entity_poly.type
_entity_poly.pdbx_seq_one_letter_code
_entity_poly.pdbx_strand_id
1 'polypeptide(L)'
;MLKERPAWANNHSAYARNHNSNPHMMPTTKTTPMVRSEHPIDPTVRERIIAEIDAIERAHGVQVLYACESGSRGWGFASPDSDYDVRFLYVHPLDWYLRVEPQRDVIEKPIDDELDVSGWELRKALQLLHRSNPTLLEWLNSPVVYRQDAHIMSDLRGLAPSFFYPIKGRHHYLSMAKKNFRGYLQDETVRYKKYLYVLRPLLAVRWIDAGKGMPPMRFAELVAGTVDDHALLSEIDELLAIKMRAGEAEYGPRRPAIHAFIEAMLAEADHDPQYKQPQGDPADLDRFLHRVVCG
;
A
#
# COMPACT_ATOMS: atom_id res chain seq x y z
N MET A 1 43.79 33.18 34.49
CA MET A 1 44.32 31.92 35.05
C MET A 1 44.20 30.84 33.99
N LEU A 2 45.35 30.51 33.44
CA LEU A 2 45.59 29.42 32.50
C LEU A 2 45.54 28.06 33.22
N LYS A 3 45.04 27.02 32.60
CA LYS A 3 45.44 25.61 32.74
C LYS A 3 44.76 24.83 31.61
N GLU A 4 45.43 24.48 30.62
CA GLU A 4 46.38 23.36 30.32
C GLU A 4 45.62 22.12 29.81
N ARG A 5 45.93 21.80 28.54
CA ARG A 5 45.68 20.51 27.90
C ARG A 5 46.75 19.50 28.29
N PRO A 6 46.47 18.21 28.30
CA PRO A 6 47.51 17.25 28.02
C PRO A 6 47.36 16.61 26.65
N ALA A 7 48.50 16.53 26.02
CA ALA A 7 48.78 15.92 24.73
C ALA A 7 48.95 14.40 24.85
N TRP A 8 48.53 13.69 23.81
CA TRP A 8 49.23 12.47 23.39
C TRP A 8 49.42 12.52 21.88
N ALA A 9 50.62 12.85 21.46
CA ALA A 9 51.14 12.73 20.10
C ALA A 9 52.23 11.66 20.08
N ASN A 10 52.26 10.90 18.99
CA ASN A 10 53.36 10.20 18.36
C ASN A 10 53.95 8.97 19.03
N ASN A 11 53.88 7.84 18.33
CA ASN A 11 55.07 7.05 18.04
C ASN A 11 54.96 6.30 16.72
N HIS A 12 55.87 6.61 15.80
CA HIS A 12 56.22 5.81 14.63
C HIS A 12 57.15 4.69 15.06
N SER A 13 57.01 3.47 14.57
CA SER A 13 58.13 2.67 14.07
C SER A 13 57.72 1.40 13.38
N ALA A 14 58.32 1.14 12.30
CA ALA A 14 58.33 0.24 11.22
C ALA A 14 58.70 -1.24 11.52
N TYR A 15 58.61 -2.03 10.44
CA TYR A 15 59.08 -3.41 10.13
C TYR A 15 58.12 -4.53 10.51
N ALA A 16 57.68 -5.42 9.59
CA ALA A 16 58.35 -6.23 8.62
C ALA A 16 57.35 -6.94 7.70
N ARG A 17 57.76 -7.18 6.46
CA ARG A 17 57.06 -7.97 5.45
C ARG A 17 57.00 -9.44 5.85
N ASN A 18 55.78 -10.05 5.68
CA ASN A 18 55.71 -11.46 5.38
C ASN A 18 54.62 -11.68 4.33
N HIS A 19 55.04 -12.10 3.14
CA HIS A 19 54.18 -12.61 2.09
C HIS A 19 53.61 -13.96 2.55
N ASN A 20 52.28 -14.02 2.68
CA ASN A 20 51.56 -15.27 2.57
C ASN A 20 50.31 -15.02 1.78
N SER A 21 50.37 -15.40 0.52
CA SER A 21 49.27 -15.34 -0.44
C SER A 21 48.21 -16.40 -0.12
N ASN A 22 47.19 -15.96 0.59
CA ASN A 22 45.93 -16.73 0.67
C ASN A 22 44.94 -16.07 -0.31
N PRO A 23 44.33 -16.79 -1.26
CA PRO A 23 43.32 -16.19 -2.12
C PRO A 23 42.10 -15.90 -1.25
N HIS A 24 41.91 -14.62 -0.93
CA HIS A 24 40.65 -14.15 -0.37
C HIS A 24 39.52 -14.50 -1.37
N MET A 25 38.77 -15.51 -1.01
CA MET A 25 37.38 -15.66 -1.55
C MET A 25 36.65 -14.37 -1.25
N MET A 26 36.46 -13.55 -2.28
CA MET A 26 35.54 -12.43 -2.21
C MET A 26 34.18 -12.97 -1.74
N PRO A 27 33.52 -12.33 -0.76
CA PRO A 27 32.15 -12.70 -0.45
C PRO A 27 31.34 -12.45 -1.71
N THR A 28 30.78 -13.51 -2.29
CA THR A 28 29.75 -13.39 -3.30
C THR A 28 28.63 -12.61 -2.66
N THR A 29 28.47 -11.36 -3.00
CA THR A 29 27.30 -10.57 -2.69
C THR A 29 26.11 -11.32 -3.30
N LYS A 30 25.39 -12.05 -2.47
CA LYS A 30 24.09 -12.63 -2.84
C LYS A 30 23.19 -11.46 -3.17
N THR A 31 23.05 -11.16 -4.46
CA THR A 31 22.08 -10.19 -4.94
C THR A 31 20.71 -10.79 -4.61
N THR A 32 20.05 -10.25 -3.60
CA THR A 32 18.65 -10.60 -3.31
C THR A 32 17.84 -10.31 -4.57
N PRO A 33 17.02 -11.26 -5.05
CA PRO A 33 16.15 -11.00 -6.19
C PRO A 33 15.32 -9.74 -5.92
N MET A 34 15.34 -8.81 -6.86
CA MET A 34 14.60 -7.56 -6.71
C MET A 34 13.19 -7.77 -7.25
N VAL A 35 12.21 -7.76 -6.36
CA VAL A 35 10.80 -7.85 -6.75
C VAL A 35 10.44 -6.69 -7.67
N ARG A 36 9.95 -7.00 -8.86
CA ARG A 36 9.50 -6.01 -9.83
C ARG A 36 8.28 -5.27 -9.31
N SER A 37 8.28 -3.95 -9.46
CA SER A 37 7.12 -3.12 -9.15
C SER A 37 7.10 -1.96 -10.14
N GLU A 38 6.04 -1.89 -10.92
CA GLU A 38 5.82 -0.85 -11.91
C GLU A 38 4.42 -0.26 -11.73
N HIS A 39 4.32 1.04 -11.93
CA HIS A 39 3.07 1.78 -11.82
C HIS A 39 2.76 2.49 -13.15
N PRO A 40 2.60 1.74 -14.27
CA PRO A 40 2.42 2.34 -15.57
C PRO A 40 1.02 2.96 -15.68
N ILE A 41 1.01 4.28 -15.95
CA ILE A 41 -0.20 5.02 -16.28
C ILE A 41 0.03 5.63 -17.68
N ASP A 42 -0.81 5.24 -18.62
CA ASP A 42 -0.78 5.82 -19.95
C ASP A 42 -1.05 7.34 -19.89
N PRO A 43 -0.22 8.19 -20.52
CA PRO A 43 -0.41 9.64 -20.48
C PRO A 43 -1.79 10.09 -20.96
N THR A 44 -2.33 9.46 -22.02
CA THR A 44 -3.65 9.80 -22.59
C THR A 44 -4.76 9.44 -21.58
N VAL A 45 -4.65 8.26 -20.96
CA VAL A 45 -5.60 7.85 -19.92
C VAL A 45 -5.50 8.76 -18.70
N ARG A 46 -4.29 9.18 -18.32
CA ARG A 46 -4.10 10.16 -17.24
C ARG A 46 -4.81 11.48 -17.52
N GLU A 47 -4.70 12.01 -18.74
CA GLU A 47 -5.40 13.23 -19.15
C GLU A 47 -6.92 13.04 -19.10
N ARG A 48 -7.41 11.89 -19.57
CA ARG A 48 -8.83 11.52 -19.48
C ARG A 48 -9.33 11.44 -18.04
N ILE A 49 -8.55 10.83 -17.13
CA ILE A 49 -8.88 10.79 -15.69
C ILE A 49 -8.97 12.20 -15.10
N ILE A 50 -8.04 13.08 -15.42
CA ILE A 50 -8.06 14.46 -14.93
C ILE A 50 -9.30 15.21 -15.46
N ALA A 51 -9.63 15.05 -16.73
CA ALA A 51 -10.83 15.65 -17.32
C ALA A 51 -12.12 15.11 -16.69
N GLU A 52 -12.15 13.81 -16.33
CA GLU A 52 -13.27 13.19 -15.66
C GLU A 52 -13.44 13.74 -14.23
N ILE A 53 -12.35 13.95 -13.50
CA ILE A 53 -12.36 14.60 -12.18
C ILE A 53 -12.94 16.01 -12.28
N ASP A 54 -12.53 16.80 -13.28
CA ASP A 54 -13.08 18.16 -13.53
C ASP A 54 -14.58 18.10 -13.87
N ALA A 55 -15.02 17.10 -14.61
CA ALA A 55 -16.43 16.89 -14.94
C ALA A 55 -17.26 16.54 -13.68
N ILE A 56 -16.71 15.71 -12.79
CA ILE A 56 -17.34 15.38 -11.50
C ILE A 56 -17.49 16.64 -10.64
N GLU A 57 -16.47 17.46 -10.50
CA GLU A 57 -16.54 18.71 -9.73
C GLU A 57 -17.67 19.62 -10.24
N ARG A 58 -17.75 19.82 -11.56
CA ARG A 58 -18.81 20.65 -12.18
C ARG A 58 -20.21 20.05 -12.02
N ALA A 59 -20.34 18.73 -12.22
CA ALA A 59 -21.64 18.06 -12.20
C ALA A 59 -22.25 17.99 -10.79
N HIS A 60 -21.41 17.85 -9.77
CA HIS A 60 -21.84 17.65 -8.38
C HIS A 60 -21.66 18.90 -7.51
N GLY A 61 -21.02 19.97 -8.01
CA GLY A 61 -20.73 21.17 -7.23
C GLY A 61 -19.82 20.90 -6.03
N VAL A 62 -18.81 20.05 -6.21
CA VAL A 62 -17.86 19.62 -5.18
C VAL A 62 -16.45 20.06 -5.53
N GLN A 63 -15.55 20.02 -4.55
CA GLN A 63 -14.11 20.16 -4.76
C GLN A 63 -13.43 18.82 -4.48
N VAL A 64 -12.63 18.32 -5.42
CA VAL A 64 -11.83 17.11 -5.25
C VAL A 64 -10.51 17.49 -4.59
N LEU A 65 -10.31 17.01 -3.37
CA LEU A 65 -9.11 17.26 -2.56
C LEU A 65 -7.97 16.33 -2.90
N TYR A 66 -8.31 15.12 -3.33
CA TYR A 66 -7.37 14.05 -3.63
C TYR A 66 -7.93 13.09 -4.64
N ALA A 67 -7.12 12.65 -5.60
CA ALA A 67 -7.44 11.56 -6.50
C ALA A 67 -6.20 10.72 -6.75
N CYS A 68 -6.34 9.39 -6.66
CA CYS A 68 -5.25 8.44 -6.76
C CYS A 68 -5.65 7.20 -7.55
N GLU A 69 -4.64 6.46 -7.97
CA GLU A 69 -4.80 5.10 -8.48
C GLU A 69 -4.87 4.11 -7.32
N SER A 70 -5.76 3.16 -7.44
CA SER A 70 -5.91 2.01 -6.54
C SER A 70 -5.65 0.71 -7.30
N GLY A 71 -6.12 -0.43 -6.77
CA GLY A 71 -6.06 -1.72 -7.43
C GLY A 71 -4.66 -2.14 -7.89
N SER A 72 -4.60 -2.93 -8.95
CA SER A 72 -3.36 -3.57 -9.40
C SER A 72 -2.28 -2.58 -9.87
N ARG A 73 -2.67 -1.43 -10.45
CA ARG A 73 -1.75 -0.37 -10.86
C ARG A 73 -1.17 0.36 -9.65
N GLY A 74 -2.01 0.67 -8.67
CA GLY A 74 -1.57 1.25 -7.39
C GLY A 74 -0.70 0.29 -6.57
N TRP A 75 -0.96 -1.01 -6.65
CA TRP A 75 -0.13 -2.03 -5.96
C TRP A 75 1.19 -2.31 -6.66
N GLY A 76 1.33 -1.97 -7.94
CA GLY A 76 2.57 -2.11 -8.70
C GLY A 76 2.76 -3.44 -9.41
N PHE A 77 1.67 -4.13 -9.78
CA PHE A 77 1.70 -5.36 -10.56
C PHE A 77 0.59 -5.44 -11.63
N ALA A 78 0.26 -4.31 -12.22
CA ALA A 78 -0.69 -4.27 -13.32
C ALA A 78 -0.20 -5.07 -14.54
N SER A 79 -1.15 -5.69 -15.26
CA SER A 79 -0.97 -6.15 -16.64
C SER A 79 -1.34 -5.03 -17.60
N PRO A 80 -0.98 -5.14 -18.90
CA PRO A 80 -1.36 -4.13 -19.89
C PRO A 80 -2.87 -3.89 -19.97
N ASP A 81 -3.66 -4.96 -19.78
CA ASP A 81 -5.14 -4.99 -19.80
C ASP A 81 -5.79 -4.82 -18.42
N SER A 82 -5.04 -4.38 -17.40
CA SER A 82 -5.63 -4.05 -16.09
C SER A 82 -6.41 -2.75 -16.17
N ASP A 83 -7.57 -2.72 -15.50
CA ASP A 83 -8.40 -1.53 -15.34
C ASP A 83 -7.64 -0.41 -14.60
N TYR A 84 -8.14 0.81 -14.71
CA TYR A 84 -7.73 1.96 -13.93
C TYR A 84 -8.74 2.17 -12.80
N ASP A 85 -8.28 1.97 -11.57
CA ASP A 85 -9.07 2.07 -10.35
C ASP A 85 -8.92 3.46 -9.72
N VAL A 86 -9.61 4.46 -10.26
CA VAL A 86 -9.51 5.86 -9.78
C VAL A 86 -10.36 6.05 -8.53
N ARG A 87 -9.72 6.48 -7.47
CA ARG A 87 -10.37 6.74 -6.18
C ARG A 87 -10.10 8.18 -5.76
N PHE A 88 -11.14 8.88 -5.23
CA PHE A 88 -10.98 10.27 -4.86
C PHE A 88 -11.70 10.64 -3.56
N LEU A 89 -11.19 11.71 -2.91
CA LEU A 89 -11.79 12.35 -1.75
C LEU A 89 -12.27 13.74 -2.16
N TYR A 90 -13.48 14.09 -1.77
CA TYR A 90 -14.10 15.37 -2.13
C TYR A 90 -14.81 16.02 -0.96
N VAL A 91 -15.05 17.33 -1.09
CA VAL A 91 -15.75 18.13 -0.12
C VAL A 91 -16.87 18.91 -0.82
N HIS A 92 -18.01 19.04 -0.12
CA HIS A 92 -19.12 19.88 -0.52
C HIS A 92 -18.97 21.30 0.04
N PRO A 93 -19.69 22.29 -0.50
CA PRO A 93 -19.89 23.59 0.16
C PRO A 93 -20.56 23.43 1.53
N LEU A 94 -20.33 24.40 2.43
CA LEU A 94 -20.81 24.36 3.81
C LEU A 94 -22.32 24.07 3.93
N ASP A 95 -23.15 24.63 3.05
CA ASP A 95 -24.60 24.44 3.06
C ASP A 95 -25.01 22.97 2.94
N TRP A 96 -24.20 22.14 2.30
CA TRP A 96 -24.46 20.70 2.23
C TRP A 96 -24.37 20.04 3.61
N TYR A 97 -23.41 20.46 4.44
CA TYR A 97 -23.18 19.92 5.78
C TYR A 97 -24.25 20.33 6.80
N LEU A 98 -24.97 21.44 6.51
CA LEU A 98 -26.00 22.00 7.38
C LEU A 98 -27.41 21.45 7.07
N ARG A 99 -27.54 20.53 6.12
CA ARG A 99 -28.83 19.87 5.81
C ARG A 99 -29.28 18.96 6.93
N VAL A 100 -30.57 18.98 7.23
CA VAL A 100 -31.18 18.11 8.26
C VAL A 100 -31.15 16.64 7.79
N GLU A 101 -31.46 16.41 6.52
CA GLU A 101 -31.50 15.07 5.94
C GLU A 101 -30.10 14.61 5.52
N PRO A 102 -29.68 13.38 5.89
CA PRO A 102 -28.43 12.81 5.40
C PRO A 102 -28.38 12.79 3.87
N GLN A 103 -27.29 13.25 3.32
CA GLN A 103 -27.05 13.26 1.88
C GLN A 103 -26.16 12.08 1.47
N ARG A 104 -26.21 11.71 0.18
CA ARG A 104 -25.31 10.68 -0.37
C ARG A 104 -23.85 11.15 -0.25
N ASP A 105 -23.03 10.32 0.36
CA ASP A 105 -21.62 10.60 0.70
C ASP A 105 -20.63 9.85 -0.22
N VAL A 106 -21.12 9.35 -1.37
CA VAL A 106 -20.33 8.63 -2.38
C VAL A 106 -20.73 9.14 -3.76
N ILE A 107 -19.75 9.41 -4.59
CA ILE A 107 -19.90 9.63 -6.03
C ILE A 107 -19.29 8.42 -6.73
N GLU A 108 -20.08 7.76 -7.57
CA GLU A 108 -19.67 6.61 -8.38
C GLU A 108 -20.08 6.86 -9.81
N LYS A 109 -19.17 6.63 -10.74
CA LYS A 109 -19.47 6.64 -12.17
C LYS A 109 -19.80 5.21 -12.63
N PRO A 110 -20.67 5.04 -13.60
CA PRO A 110 -20.78 3.76 -14.29
C PRO A 110 -19.40 3.36 -14.80
N ILE A 111 -18.99 2.10 -14.57
CA ILE A 111 -17.74 1.57 -15.08
C ILE A 111 -17.85 1.57 -16.60
N ASP A 112 -16.91 2.23 -17.27
CA ASP A 112 -16.70 2.07 -18.70
C ASP A 112 -15.62 1.00 -18.96
N ASP A 113 -15.25 0.77 -20.23
CA ASP A 113 -14.43 -0.38 -20.64
C ASP A 113 -13.12 -0.54 -19.85
N GLU A 114 -12.60 0.52 -19.22
CA GLU A 114 -11.31 0.48 -18.52
C GLU A 114 -11.21 1.39 -17.28
N LEU A 115 -12.20 2.28 -17.05
CA LEU A 115 -12.16 3.22 -15.92
C LEU A 115 -13.22 2.87 -14.87
N ASP A 116 -12.78 2.60 -13.65
CA ASP A 116 -13.62 2.51 -12.45
C ASP A 116 -13.34 3.73 -11.56
N VAL A 117 -14.27 4.69 -11.55
CA VAL A 117 -14.10 5.98 -10.86
C VAL A 117 -15.10 6.10 -9.73
N SER A 118 -14.61 6.15 -8.49
CA SER A 118 -15.45 6.36 -7.32
C SER A 118 -14.76 7.20 -6.25
N GLY A 119 -15.56 7.96 -5.49
CA GLY A 119 -15.05 8.84 -4.45
C GLY A 119 -15.90 8.89 -3.21
N TRP A 120 -15.25 9.25 -2.12
CA TRP A 120 -15.88 9.42 -0.81
C TRP A 120 -15.85 10.86 -0.39
N GLU A 121 -16.99 11.30 0.18
CA GLU A 121 -17.09 12.59 0.81
C GLU A 121 -16.17 12.66 2.05
N LEU A 122 -15.63 13.85 2.34
CA LEU A 122 -14.61 14.03 3.38
C LEU A 122 -15.06 13.57 4.77
N ARG A 123 -16.30 13.88 5.21
CA ARG A 123 -16.82 13.40 6.51
C ARG A 123 -16.87 11.88 6.55
N LYS A 124 -17.30 11.24 5.46
CA LYS A 124 -17.26 9.79 5.33
C LYS A 124 -15.84 9.27 5.41
N ALA A 125 -14.89 9.87 4.71
CA ALA A 125 -13.48 9.47 4.77
C ALA A 125 -12.94 9.57 6.21
N LEU A 126 -13.23 10.64 6.94
CA LEU A 126 -12.81 10.81 8.34
C LEU A 126 -13.48 9.78 9.26
N GLN A 127 -14.75 9.43 9.04
CA GLN A 127 -15.40 8.34 9.77
C GLN A 127 -14.77 6.99 9.49
N LEU A 128 -14.34 6.73 8.25
CA LEU A 128 -13.61 5.53 7.88
C LEU A 128 -12.22 5.52 8.52
N LEU A 129 -11.53 6.66 8.58
CA LEU A 129 -10.26 6.80 9.29
C LEU A 129 -10.42 6.50 10.78
N HIS A 130 -11.40 7.10 11.44
CA HIS A 130 -11.72 6.82 12.85
C HIS A 130 -11.96 5.34 13.13
N ARG A 131 -12.56 4.62 12.17
CA ARG A 131 -12.79 3.17 12.26
C ARG A 131 -11.57 2.34 11.86
N SER A 132 -10.45 2.99 11.49
CA SER A 132 -9.25 2.33 10.97
C SER A 132 -9.51 1.51 9.71
N ASN A 133 -10.22 2.09 8.74
CA ASN A 133 -10.55 1.40 7.49
C ASN A 133 -9.31 1.21 6.62
N PRO A 134 -8.91 -0.05 6.31
CA PRO A 134 -7.68 -0.31 5.55
C PRO A 134 -7.71 0.23 4.12
N THR A 135 -8.87 0.23 3.47
CA THR A 135 -9.00 0.72 2.09
C THR A 135 -8.69 2.21 1.99
N LEU A 136 -9.20 3.03 2.94
CA LEU A 136 -8.85 4.44 2.99
C LEU A 136 -7.36 4.65 3.24
N LEU A 137 -6.79 3.88 4.18
CA LEU A 137 -5.36 3.97 4.50
C LEU A 137 -4.49 3.61 3.29
N GLU A 138 -4.91 2.65 2.47
CA GLU A 138 -4.26 2.34 1.19
C GLU A 138 -4.35 3.52 0.21
N TRP A 139 -5.53 4.13 0.02
CA TRP A 139 -5.67 5.29 -0.86
C TRP A 139 -4.73 6.43 -0.46
N LEU A 140 -4.65 6.74 0.84
CA LEU A 140 -3.76 7.79 1.34
C LEU A 140 -2.27 7.52 1.07
N ASN A 141 -1.89 6.25 0.88
CA ASN A 141 -0.53 5.79 0.58
C ASN A 141 -0.33 5.39 -0.88
N SER A 142 -1.25 5.74 -1.77
CA SER A 142 -1.08 5.41 -3.19
C SER A 142 0.16 6.07 -3.78
N PRO A 143 0.99 5.29 -4.50
CA PRO A 143 2.18 5.83 -5.18
C PRO A 143 1.84 6.64 -6.43
N VAL A 144 0.60 6.52 -6.93
CA VAL A 144 0.14 7.22 -8.12
C VAL A 144 -0.96 8.21 -7.74
N VAL A 145 -0.64 9.48 -7.83
CA VAL A 145 -1.56 10.58 -7.52
C VAL A 145 -1.91 11.33 -8.81
N TYR A 146 -3.19 11.49 -9.07
CA TYR A 146 -3.72 12.25 -10.20
C TYR A 146 -3.92 13.72 -9.85
N ARG A 147 -4.47 13.98 -8.67
CA ARG A 147 -4.71 15.32 -8.12
C ARG A 147 -4.55 15.31 -6.61
N GLN A 148 -4.03 16.40 -6.04
CA GLN A 148 -4.09 16.61 -4.59
C GLN A 148 -4.01 18.09 -4.22
N ASP A 149 -4.75 18.47 -3.19
CA ASP A 149 -4.40 19.62 -2.37
C ASP A 149 -3.26 19.21 -1.43
N ALA A 150 -2.06 19.74 -1.68
CA ALA A 150 -0.86 19.28 -0.98
C ALA A 150 -0.92 19.56 0.53
N HIS A 151 -1.53 20.68 0.94
CA HIS A 151 -1.62 21.07 2.35
C HIS A 151 -2.63 20.22 3.11
N ILE A 152 -3.85 20.12 2.59
CA ILE A 152 -4.92 19.31 3.20
C ILE A 152 -4.50 17.84 3.29
N MET A 153 -3.88 17.29 2.23
CA MET A 153 -3.48 15.89 2.20
C MET A 153 -2.27 15.59 3.07
N SER A 154 -1.36 16.55 3.25
CA SER A 154 -0.26 16.42 4.22
C SER A 154 -0.79 16.28 5.64
N ASP A 155 -1.73 17.13 6.02
CA ASP A 155 -2.36 17.11 7.34
C ASP A 155 -3.14 15.82 7.58
N LEU A 156 -3.96 15.39 6.60
CA LEU A 156 -4.73 14.15 6.71
C LEU A 156 -3.83 12.91 6.85
N ARG A 157 -2.74 12.85 6.07
CA ARG A 157 -1.75 11.77 6.20
C ARG A 157 -1.02 11.82 7.54
N GLY A 158 -0.79 13.02 8.09
CA GLY A 158 -0.22 13.20 9.42
C GLY A 158 -1.10 12.65 10.54
N LEU A 159 -2.43 12.73 10.40
CA LEU A 159 -3.38 12.17 11.35
C LEU A 159 -3.52 10.64 11.26
N ALA A 160 -3.40 10.08 10.05
CA ALA A 160 -3.74 8.68 9.79
C ALA A 160 -3.05 7.65 10.70
N PRO A 161 -1.75 7.75 11.04
CA PRO A 161 -1.09 6.79 11.91
C PRO A 161 -1.70 6.68 13.31
N SER A 162 -2.21 7.78 13.88
CA SER A 162 -2.79 7.79 15.22
C SER A 162 -4.15 7.09 15.30
N PHE A 163 -4.82 6.88 14.14
CA PHE A 163 -6.08 6.16 14.03
C PHE A 163 -5.93 4.73 13.51
N PHE A 164 -4.71 4.33 13.14
CA PHE A 164 -4.49 2.95 12.69
C PHE A 164 -4.60 1.96 13.85
N TYR A 165 -5.53 1.01 13.74
CA TYR A 165 -5.70 -0.07 14.70
C TYR A 165 -5.25 -1.40 14.08
N PRO A 166 -4.07 -1.94 14.46
CA PRO A 166 -3.46 -3.10 13.83
C PRO A 166 -4.39 -4.33 13.75
N ILE A 167 -5.13 -4.65 14.81
CA ILE A 167 -6.02 -5.80 14.84
C ILE A 167 -7.12 -5.72 13.77
N LYS A 168 -7.69 -4.54 13.53
CA LYS A 168 -8.71 -4.36 12.48
C LYS A 168 -8.11 -4.53 11.09
N GLY A 169 -6.91 -3.99 10.87
CA GLY A 169 -6.17 -4.21 9.61
C GLY A 169 -5.90 -5.69 9.39
N ARG A 170 -5.38 -6.38 10.41
CA ARG A 170 -5.09 -7.81 10.37
C ARG A 170 -6.32 -8.65 10.01
N HIS A 171 -7.43 -8.46 10.70
CA HIS A 171 -8.67 -9.19 10.41
C HIS A 171 -9.21 -8.92 9.01
N HIS A 172 -9.14 -7.67 8.55
CA HIS A 172 -9.55 -7.31 7.19
C HIS A 172 -8.72 -8.06 6.14
N TYR A 173 -7.38 -8.00 6.24
CA TYR A 173 -6.49 -8.64 5.29
C TYR A 173 -6.58 -10.16 5.34
N LEU A 174 -6.69 -10.77 6.53
CA LEU A 174 -6.91 -12.22 6.67
C LEU A 174 -8.23 -12.66 6.03
N SER A 175 -9.31 -11.90 6.26
CA SER A 175 -10.61 -12.20 5.65
C SER A 175 -10.55 -12.16 4.13
N MET A 176 -9.89 -11.14 3.58
CA MET A 176 -9.67 -10.99 2.14
C MET A 176 -8.85 -12.16 1.57
N ALA A 177 -7.75 -12.53 2.22
CA ALA A 177 -6.90 -13.64 1.82
C ALA A 177 -7.66 -14.98 1.86
N LYS A 178 -8.34 -15.27 2.97
CA LYS A 178 -9.16 -16.48 3.15
C LYS A 178 -10.24 -16.61 2.05
N LYS A 179 -10.93 -15.51 1.74
CA LYS A 179 -11.95 -15.49 0.68
C LYS A 179 -11.37 -15.80 -0.70
N ASN A 180 -10.27 -15.13 -1.07
CA ASN A 180 -9.62 -15.33 -2.36
C ASN A 180 -8.99 -16.72 -2.47
N PHE A 181 -8.34 -17.21 -1.43
CA PHE A 181 -7.75 -18.55 -1.41
C PHE A 181 -8.80 -19.65 -1.62
N ARG A 182 -9.91 -19.59 -0.87
CA ARG A 182 -11.01 -20.55 -1.00
C ARG A 182 -11.70 -20.50 -2.36
N GLY A 183 -11.82 -19.31 -2.93
CA GLY A 183 -12.56 -19.11 -4.18
C GLY A 183 -11.75 -19.44 -5.44
N TYR A 184 -10.40 -19.44 -5.38
CA TYR A 184 -9.62 -19.43 -6.62
C TYR A 184 -8.35 -20.29 -6.63
N LEU A 185 -7.88 -20.78 -5.49
CA LEU A 185 -6.60 -21.48 -5.39
C LEU A 185 -6.72 -22.91 -4.87
N GLN A 186 -7.89 -23.55 -5.00
CA GLN A 186 -8.11 -24.92 -4.52
C GLN A 186 -7.79 -25.98 -5.57
N ASP A 187 -7.84 -25.65 -6.85
CA ASP A 187 -7.59 -26.55 -7.97
C ASP A 187 -6.10 -26.70 -8.26
N GLU A 188 -5.69 -27.75 -8.99
CA GLU A 188 -4.31 -27.95 -9.42
C GLU A 188 -3.87 -26.93 -10.48
N THR A 189 -4.80 -26.46 -11.31
CA THR A 189 -4.60 -25.39 -12.27
C THR A 189 -5.28 -24.13 -11.77
N VAL A 190 -4.53 -23.08 -11.54
CA VAL A 190 -4.99 -21.85 -10.91
C VAL A 190 -4.74 -20.63 -11.78
N ARG A 191 -5.57 -19.61 -11.61
CA ARG A 191 -5.39 -18.32 -12.27
C ARG A 191 -4.30 -17.53 -11.54
N TYR A 192 -3.18 -17.27 -12.20
CA TYR A 192 -1.98 -16.70 -11.57
C TYR A 192 -2.19 -15.35 -10.89
N LYS A 193 -3.01 -14.46 -11.48
CA LYS A 193 -3.32 -13.20 -10.82
C LYS A 193 -3.91 -13.37 -9.41
N LYS A 194 -4.61 -14.49 -9.15
CA LYS A 194 -5.26 -14.73 -7.86
C LYS A 194 -4.26 -15.03 -6.75
N TYR A 195 -3.07 -15.52 -7.07
CA TYR A 195 -1.99 -15.59 -6.10
C TYR A 195 -1.62 -14.23 -5.53
N LEU A 196 -1.49 -13.19 -6.36
CA LEU A 196 -1.16 -11.84 -5.91
C LEU A 196 -2.26 -11.25 -5.02
N TYR A 197 -3.53 -11.57 -5.31
CA TYR A 197 -4.68 -11.17 -4.50
C TYR A 197 -4.80 -11.91 -3.15
N VAL A 198 -4.03 -13.00 -2.96
CA VAL A 198 -3.89 -13.70 -1.67
C VAL A 198 -2.59 -13.31 -0.98
N LEU A 199 -1.48 -13.26 -1.73
CA LEU A 199 -0.17 -12.90 -1.17
C LEU A 199 -0.16 -11.49 -0.57
N ARG A 200 -0.68 -10.49 -1.30
CA ARG A 200 -0.64 -9.11 -0.85
C ARG A 200 -1.30 -8.92 0.52
N PRO A 201 -2.53 -9.36 0.77
CA PRO A 201 -3.11 -9.25 2.10
C PRO A 201 -2.37 -10.09 3.16
N LEU A 202 -1.83 -11.28 2.84
CA LEU A 202 -1.04 -12.05 3.82
C LEU A 202 0.28 -11.37 4.17
N LEU A 203 0.95 -10.74 3.21
CA LEU A 203 2.15 -9.94 3.48
C LEU A 203 1.83 -8.69 4.31
N ALA A 204 0.65 -8.08 4.08
CA ALA A 204 0.17 -6.99 4.94
C ALA A 204 -0.08 -7.47 6.38
N VAL A 205 -0.60 -8.68 6.58
CA VAL A 205 -0.71 -9.30 7.90
C VAL A 205 0.67 -9.48 8.54
N ARG A 206 1.64 -10.07 7.83
CA ARG A 206 3.02 -10.21 8.34
C ARG A 206 3.67 -8.88 8.71
N TRP A 207 3.40 -7.84 7.92
CA TRP A 207 3.86 -6.48 8.22
C TRP A 207 3.31 -5.97 9.54
N ILE A 208 2.00 -6.14 9.75
CA ILE A 208 1.31 -5.74 11.00
C ILE A 208 1.82 -6.56 12.19
N ASP A 209 1.93 -7.87 12.04
CA ASP A 209 2.37 -8.79 13.10
C ASP A 209 3.84 -8.53 13.50
N ALA A 210 4.66 -8.04 12.56
CA ALA A 210 6.02 -7.57 12.82
C ALA A 210 6.08 -6.18 13.50
N GLY A 211 4.94 -5.56 13.84
CA GLY A 211 4.89 -4.27 14.52
C GLY A 211 5.31 -3.07 13.67
N LYS A 212 5.31 -3.19 12.34
CA LYS A 212 5.79 -2.16 11.41
C LYS A 212 4.76 -1.04 11.12
N GLY A 213 3.62 -1.04 11.81
CA GLY A 213 2.57 -0.04 11.62
C GLY A 213 1.68 -0.30 10.41
N MET A 214 1.22 0.77 9.76
CA MET A 214 0.38 0.65 8.56
C MET A 214 1.13 -0.03 7.42
N PRO A 215 0.54 -1.07 6.79
CA PRO A 215 1.14 -1.70 5.63
C PRO A 215 1.24 -0.73 4.45
N PRO A 216 2.36 -0.73 3.72
CA PRO A 216 2.48 0.04 2.49
C PRO A 216 1.53 -0.48 1.41
N MET A 217 1.12 0.40 0.51
CA MET A 217 0.28 0.01 -0.62
C MET A 217 1.06 -0.79 -1.66
N ARG A 218 2.33 -0.45 -1.87
CA ARG A 218 3.21 -1.11 -2.86
C ARG A 218 3.53 -2.54 -2.47
N PHE A 219 3.26 -3.47 -3.39
CA PHE A 219 3.54 -4.89 -3.17
C PHE A 219 5.02 -5.18 -2.96
N ALA A 220 5.90 -4.51 -3.73
CA ALA A 220 7.35 -4.69 -3.59
C ALA A 220 7.87 -4.31 -2.19
N GLU A 221 7.30 -3.27 -1.57
CA GLU A 221 7.67 -2.87 -0.20
C GLU A 221 7.21 -3.91 0.83
N LEU A 222 6.01 -4.48 0.65
CA LEU A 222 5.52 -5.58 1.48
C LEU A 222 6.46 -6.79 1.38
N VAL A 223 6.82 -7.20 0.16
CA VAL A 223 7.75 -8.33 -0.05
C VAL A 223 9.09 -8.05 0.59
N ALA A 224 9.72 -6.90 0.28
CA ALA A 224 11.02 -6.52 0.84
C ALA A 224 11.03 -6.46 2.37
N GLY A 225 9.91 -6.08 2.97
CA GLY A 225 9.79 -5.96 4.41
C GLY A 225 9.42 -7.24 5.15
N THR A 226 8.98 -8.30 4.44
CA THR A 226 8.38 -9.47 5.12
C THR A 226 8.83 -10.82 4.59
N VAL A 227 9.57 -10.90 3.49
CA VAL A 227 9.96 -12.17 2.85
C VAL A 227 11.48 -12.27 2.78
N ASP A 228 12.03 -13.29 3.41
CA ASP A 228 13.46 -13.61 3.40
C ASP A 228 13.76 -14.97 2.69
N ASP A 229 12.73 -15.75 2.41
CA ASP A 229 12.85 -17.07 1.74
C ASP A 229 13.13 -16.88 0.25
N HIS A 230 14.27 -17.42 -0.21
CA HIS A 230 14.73 -17.28 -1.59
C HIS A 230 13.84 -18.03 -2.60
N ALA A 231 13.27 -19.19 -2.22
CA ALA A 231 12.40 -19.94 -3.13
C ALA A 231 11.09 -19.20 -3.33
N LEU A 232 10.52 -18.65 -2.25
CA LEU A 232 9.32 -17.82 -2.30
C LEU A 232 9.57 -16.53 -3.11
N LEU A 233 10.69 -15.84 -2.90
CA LEU A 233 11.07 -14.66 -3.68
C LEU A 233 11.19 -14.96 -5.17
N SER A 234 11.83 -16.07 -5.53
CA SER A 234 11.97 -16.50 -6.93
C SER A 234 10.62 -16.75 -7.60
N GLU A 235 9.72 -17.47 -6.92
CA GLU A 235 8.38 -17.73 -7.47
C GLU A 235 7.51 -16.45 -7.56
N ILE A 236 7.67 -15.50 -6.61
CA ILE A 236 7.00 -14.20 -6.67
C ILE A 236 7.50 -13.40 -7.87
N ASP A 237 8.82 -13.33 -8.11
CA ASP A 237 9.40 -12.62 -9.25
C ASP A 237 8.95 -13.20 -10.58
N GLU A 238 8.90 -14.54 -10.69
CA GLU A 238 8.37 -15.21 -11.87
C GLU A 238 6.88 -14.89 -12.08
N LEU A 239 6.08 -14.96 -11.02
CA LEU A 239 4.65 -14.67 -11.07
C LEU A 239 4.38 -13.22 -11.52
N LEU A 240 5.15 -12.25 -11.01
CA LEU A 240 5.08 -10.86 -11.44
C LEU A 240 5.49 -10.70 -12.89
N ALA A 241 6.57 -11.36 -13.33
CA ALA A 241 7.01 -11.31 -14.71
C ALA A 241 5.96 -11.88 -15.67
N ILE A 242 5.24 -12.91 -15.27
CA ILE A 242 4.11 -13.46 -16.03
C ILE A 242 2.96 -12.45 -16.08
N LYS A 243 2.50 -11.99 -14.91
CA LYS A 243 1.37 -11.06 -14.80
C LYS A 243 1.58 -9.75 -15.57
N MET A 244 2.80 -9.20 -15.55
CA MET A 244 3.10 -7.91 -16.18
C MET A 244 3.29 -8.02 -17.71
N ARG A 245 3.47 -9.23 -18.25
CA ARG A 245 3.61 -9.47 -19.71
C ARG A 245 2.37 -10.06 -20.34
N ALA A 246 1.69 -10.94 -19.62
CA ALA A 246 0.50 -11.63 -20.08
C ALA A 246 -0.75 -10.88 -19.63
N GLY A 247 -1.83 -11.08 -20.37
CA GLY A 247 -3.14 -10.59 -19.95
C GLY A 247 -3.63 -11.23 -18.64
N GLU A 248 -4.71 -10.73 -18.11
CA GLU A 248 -5.27 -11.15 -16.84
C GLU A 248 -5.75 -12.62 -16.77
N ALA A 249 -5.80 -13.34 -17.89
CA ALA A 249 -6.42 -14.67 -18.02
C ALA A 249 -5.43 -15.85 -17.91
N GLU A 250 -4.18 -15.63 -17.47
CA GLU A 250 -3.19 -16.70 -17.48
C GLU A 250 -3.41 -17.72 -16.35
N TYR A 251 -3.49 -19.00 -16.74
CA TYR A 251 -3.62 -20.16 -15.86
C TYR A 251 -2.38 -21.04 -15.93
N GLY A 252 -2.09 -21.74 -14.85
CA GLY A 252 -1.01 -22.72 -14.80
C GLY A 252 -1.03 -23.54 -13.53
N PRO A 253 -0.07 -24.48 -13.37
CA PRO A 253 0.02 -25.32 -12.18
C PRO A 253 0.27 -24.47 -10.94
N ARG A 254 -0.05 -25.07 -9.79
CA ARG A 254 0.28 -24.46 -8.48
C ARG A 254 1.76 -24.10 -8.40
N ARG A 255 2.05 -22.99 -7.73
CA ARG A 255 3.39 -22.53 -7.38
C ARG A 255 3.73 -23.06 -5.98
N PRO A 256 4.62 -24.08 -5.85
CA PRO A 256 4.78 -24.80 -4.59
C PRO A 256 5.20 -23.93 -3.40
N ALA A 257 6.19 -23.04 -3.57
CA ALA A 257 6.66 -22.20 -2.48
C ALA A 257 5.60 -21.16 -2.07
N ILE A 258 4.93 -20.55 -3.05
CA ILE A 258 3.83 -19.59 -2.78
C ILE A 258 2.67 -20.32 -2.09
N HIS A 259 2.30 -21.50 -2.57
CA HIS A 259 1.16 -22.26 -2.02
C HIS A 259 1.41 -22.67 -0.57
N ALA A 260 2.61 -23.24 -0.29
CA ALA A 260 3.04 -23.62 1.05
C ALA A 260 3.07 -22.41 2.01
N PHE A 261 3.57 -21.25 1.53
CA PHE A 261 3.54 -20.01 2.30
C PHE A 261 2.11 -19.58 2.66
N ILE A 262 1.18 -19.61 1.69
CA ILE A 262 -0.21 -19.25 1.92
C ILE A 262 -0.85 -20.19 2.95
N GLU A 263 -0.68 -21.48 2.79
CA GLU A 263 -1.24 -22.49 3.71
C GLU A 263 -0.70 -22.33 5.14
N ALA A 264 0.61 -22.11 5.29
CA ALA A 264 1.23 -21.86 6.60
C ALA A 264 0.65 -20.60 7.26
N MET A 265 0.57 -19.48 6.53
CA MET A 265 0.01 -18.24 7.04
C MET A 265 -1.47 -18.36 7.44
N LEU A 266 -2.26 -19.12 6.67
CA LEU A 266 -3.67 -19.34 6.97
C LEU A 266 -3.89 -20.29 8.14
N ALA A 267 -2.99 -21.28 8.36
CA ALA A 267 -3.02 -22.15 9.52
C ALA A 267 -2.73 -21.41 10.83
N GLU A 268 -1.85 -20.41 10.80
CA GLU A 268 -1.51 -19.55 11.94
C GLU A 268 -2.50 -18.38 12.16
N ALA A 269 -3.50 -18.25 11.28
CA ALA A 269 -4.38 -17.09 11.24
C ALA A 269 -5.22 -16.88 12.52
N ASP A 270 -5.48 -17.95 13.28
CA ASP A 270 -6.31 -17.90 14.49
C ASP A 270 -5.52 -17.41 15.74
N HIS A 271 -4.20 -17.22 15.61
CA HIS A 271 -3.42 -16.52 16.61
C HIS A 271 -3.78 -15.03 16.61
N ASP A 272 -4.20 -14.50 17.74
CA ASP A 272 -4.62 -13.10 17.89
C ASP A 272 -3.63 -12.33 18.78
N PRO A 273 -2.59 -11.69 18.18
CA PRO A 273 -1.60 -10.94 18.92
C PRO A 273 -2.24 -9.75 19.65
N GLN A 274 -1.67 -9.41 20.80
CA GLN A 274 -2.08 -8.21 21.52
C GLN A 274 -1.49 -6.97 20.86
N TYR A 275 -2.34 -6.07 20.39
CA TYR A 275 -1.95 -4.81 19.79
C TYR A 275 -2.32 -3.62 20.66
N LYS A 276 -1.52 -2.56 20.57
CA LYS A 276 -1.87 -1.28 21.21
C LYS A 276 -3.09 -0.68 20.53
N GLN A 277 -3.97 -0.11 21.33
CA GLN A 277 -5.11 0.68 20.84
C GLN A 277 -4.62 1.94 20.12
N PRO A 278 -5.33 2.40 19.08
CA PRO A 278 -5.05 3.69 18.47
C PRO A 278 -5.20 4.81 19.51
N GLN A 279 -4.40 5.86 19.36
CA GLN A 279 -4.36 6.98 20.31
C GLN A 279 -4.95 8.28 19.72
N GLY A 280 -5.53 8.21 18.50
CA GLY A 280 -6.13 9.37 17.85
C GLY A 280 -7.34 9.90 18.61
N ASP A 281 -7.38 11.20 18.83
CA ASP A 281 -8.54 11.89 19.41
C ASP A 281 -9.54 12.19 18.28
N PRO A 282 -10.80 11.71 18.35
CA PRO A 282 -11.83 12.06 17.38
C PRO A 282 -12.00 13.56 17.16
N ALA A 283 -11.74 14.38 18.19
CA ALA A 283 -11.79 15.84 18.08
C ALA A 283 -10.75 16.40 17.07
N ASP A 284 -9.66 15.69 16.80
CA ASP A 284 -8.71 16.09 15.76
C ASP A 284 -9.34 15.99 14.36
N LEU A 285 -10.16 14.97 14.12
CA LEU A 285 -10.90 14.79 12.88
C LEU A 285 -11.98 15.85 12.70
N ASP A 286 -12.69 16.20 13.80
CA ASP A 286 -13.69 17.27 13.79
C ASP A 286 -13.03 18.63 13.47
N ARG A 287 -11.89 18.93 14.12
CA ARG A 287 -11.11 20.15 13.83
C ARG A 287 -10.62 20.19 12.39
N PHE A 288 -10.16 19.05 11.88
CA PHE A 288 -9.72 18.93 10.48
C PHE A 288 -10.89 19.18 9.52
N LEU A 289 -12.04 18.53 9.73
CA LEU A 289 -13.24 18.73 8.89
C LEU A 289 -13.68 20.17 8.89
N HIS A 290 -13.79 20.79 10.10
CA HIS A 290 -14.20 22.18 10.25
C HIS A 290 -13.28 23.13 9.46
N ARG A 291 -11.96 22.97 9.58
CA ARG A 291 -10.98 23.79 8.86
C ARG A 291 -11.13 23.67 7.35
N VAL A 292 -11.36 22.47 6.82
CA VAL A 292 -11.47 22.24 5.37
C VAL A 292 -12.78 22.78 4.82
N VAL A 293 -13.86 22.71 5.58
CA VAL A 293 -15.21 23.11 5.13
C VAL A 293 -15.48 24.59 5.32
N CYS A 294 -14.94 25.18 6.39
CA CYS A 294 -15.22 26.59 6.73
C CYS A 294 -14.10 27.57 6.31
N GLY A 295 -12.94 27.07 5.82
CA GLY A 295 -11.79 27.87 5.38
C GLY A 295 -10.90 28.20 6.55
#